data_2bcfba1b005768d463ad2311c0375694
#
_entry.id   2bcfba1b005768d463ad2311c0375694
#
_cell.length_a   1.000
_cell.length_b   1.000
_cell.length_c   1.000
_cell.angle_alpha   90.00
_cell.angle_beta   90.00
_cell.angle_gamma   90.00
#
_symmetry.space_group_name_H-M   'P 1'
#
loop_
_entity.id
_entity.type
_entity.pdbx_description
1 polymer ?
#
loop_
_entity_poly.entity_id
_entity_poly.type
_entity_poly.pdbx_seq_one_letter_code
_entity_poly.pdbx_strand_id
1 'polypeptide(L)'
;MASKVYFADFRCPSWRENLQQKLARLMMTAGFSDIDMDGKYVAIKMHFGEPGNMAYLRPNWAKTVADLVKSQGGKPFLTDCNTLYIGGRKNALDHLESAYVNGFTPYSTGCHIIIADGLKGNDEVSVPVEGGEYVKEAKIGRAVMDADVFVSLTHF
;
A
#
# COMPACT_ATOMS: atom_id res chain seq x y z
N MET A 1 26.27 -1.92 -5.66
CA MET A 1 25.86 -0.66 -6.33
C MET A 1 24.92 0.09 -5.40
N ALA A 2 25.03 1.42 -5.30
CA ALA A 2 24.10 2.22 -4.50
C ALA A 2 22.73 2.32 -5.24
N SER A 3 21.62 2.13 -4.49
CA SER A 3 20.28 2.32 -5.04
C SER A 3 19.98 3.81 -5.24
N LYS A 4 19.29 4.15 -6.32
CA LYS A 4 18.82 5.52 -6.56
C LYS A 4 17.64 5.81 -5.62
N VAL A 5 17.68 6.98 -4.98
CA VAL A 5 16.58 7.50 -4.16
C VAL A 5 16.06 8.79 -4.80
N TYR A 6 14.76 8.89 -4.97
CA TYR A 6 14.08 10.07 -5.48
C TYR A 6 13.39 10.79 -4.31
N PHE A 7 13.68 12.07 -4.16
CA PHE A 7 13.20 12.86 -3.04
C PHE A 7 12.43 14.10 -3.51
N ALA A 8 11.33 14.40 -2.85
CA ALA A 8 10.61 15.65 -2.97
C ALA A 8 10.19 16.14 -1.58
N ASP A 9 10.40 17.42 -1.30
CA ASP A 9 9.93 18.05 -0.07
C ASP A 9 8.42 18.37 -0.12
N PHE A 10 7.84 18.81 1.00
CA PHE A 10 6.42 19.17 1.08
C PHE A 10 6.09 20.62 0.67
N ARG A 11 7.07 21.39 0.20
CA ARG A 11 6.83 22.76 -0.25
C ARG A 11 6.06 22.77 -1.56
N CYS A 12 5.01 23.58 -1.64
CA CYS A 12 4.26 23.86 -2.85
C CYS A 12 4.39 25.36 -3.19
N PRO A 13 5.47 25.78 -3.85
CA PRO A 13 5.74 27.19 -4.10
C PRO A 13 4.80 27.82 -5.13
N SER A 14 4.00 27.00 -5.81
CA SER A 14 3.07 27.45 -6.84
C SER A 14 1.68 26.83 -6.62
N TRP A 15 0.63 27.63 -6.81
CA TRP A 15 -0.76 27.15 -6.84
C TRP A 15 -1.06 26.15 -7.99
N ARG A 16 -0.14 26.02 -8.93
CA ARG A 16 -0.28 25.14 -10.11
C ARG A 16 0.04 23.68 -9.84
N GLU A 17 0.67 23.38 -8.72
CA GLU A 17 1.02 22.00 -8.34
C GLU A 17 0.75 21.78 -6.85
N ASN A 18 -0.12 20.82 -6.55
CA ASN A 18 -0.37 20.37 -5.19
C ASN A 18 0.52 19.16 -4.84
N LEU A 19 0.49 18.74 -3.56
CA LEU A 19 1.33 17.62 -3.08
C LEU A 19 1.02 16.29 -3.77
N GLN A 20 -0.24 16.03 -4.15
CA GLN A 20 -0.63 14.80 -4.86
C GLN A 20 -0.04 14.76 -6.27
N GLN A 21 -0.12 15.88 -6.98
CA GLN A 21 0.52 16.01 -8.31
C GLN A 21 2.05 15.89 -8.20
N LYS A 22 2.63 16.43 -7.13
CA LYS A 22 4.06 16.32 -6.86
C LYS A 22 4.47 14.87 -6.60
N LEU A 23 3.68 14.10 -5.83
CA LEU A 23 3.90 12.66 -5.64
C LEU A 23 3.81 11.92 -6.98
N ALA A 24 2.75 12.14 -7.75
CA ALA A 24 2.58 11.50 -9.05
C ALA A 24 3.78 11.76 -9.98
N ARG A 25 4.23 13.01 -10.08
CA ARG A 25 5.41 13.38 -10.86
C ARG A 25 6.67 12.71 -10.35
N LEU A 26 6.87 12.64 -9.02
CA LEU A 26 8.02 11.97 -8.42
C LEU A 26 8.06 10.48 -8.77
N MET A 27 6.93 9.79 -8.65
CA MET A 27 6.80 8.37 -8.99
C MET A 27 7.10 8.13 -10.47
N MET A 28 6.55 8.93 -11.37
CA MET A 28 6.84 8.84 -12.81
C MET A 28 8.31 9.09 -13.12
N THR A 29 8.94 10.08 -12.47
CA THR A 29 10.38 10.35 -12.59
C THR A 29 11.24 9.19 -12.06
N ALA A 30 10.74 8.47 -11.06
CA ALA A 30 11.41 7.29 -10.48
C ALA A 30 11.30 6.02 -11.35
N GLY A 31 10.59 6.08 -12.47
CA GLY A 31 10.41 4.95 -13.38
C GLY A 31 9.16 4.13 -13.12
N PHE A 32 8.16 4.69 -12.44
CA PHE A 32 6.89 3.98 -12.18
C PHE A 32 6.18 3.56 -13.48
N SER A 33 6.35 4.34 -14.55
CA SER A 33 5.84 4.03 -15.90
C SER A 33 6.54 2.86 -16.59
N ASP A 34 7.71 2.45 -16.11
CA ASP A 34 8.48 1.37 -16.72
C ASP A 34 8.04 -0.01 -16.20
N ILE A 35 7.17 -0.01 -15.18
CA ILE A 35 6.60 -1.23 -14.62
C ILE A 35 5.41 -1.64 -15.49
N ASP A 36 5.49 -2.83 -16.07
CA ASP A 36 4.35 -3.40 -16.81
C ASP A 36 3.21 -3.76 -15.85
N MET A 37 2.14 -2.97 -15.90
CA MET A 37 0.95 -3.13 -15.05
C MET A 37 -0.32 -3.47 -15.83
N ASP A 38 -0.28 -3.50 -17.16
CA ASP A 38 -1.47 -3.70 -17.97
C ASP A 38 -2.16 -5.03 -17.69
N GLY A 39 -3.42 -4.97 -17.32
CA GLY A 39 -4.23 -6.13 -16.91
C GLY A 39 -3.87 -6.76 -15.57
N LYS A 40 -2.79 -6.33 -14.90
CA LYS A 40 -2.21 -6.95 -13.70
C LYS A 40 -2.85 -6.47 -12.39
N TYR A 41 -2.85 -7.35 -11.39
CA TYR A 41 -3.23 -7.01 -10.03
C TYR A 41 -2.07 -6.33 -9.30
N VAL A 42 -2.34 -5.14 -8.73
CA VAL A 42 -1.33 -4.32 -8.05
C VAL A 42 -1.72 -4.14 -6.59
N ALA A 43 -0.96 -4.77 -5.70
CA ALA A 43 -1.13 -4.62 -4.26
C ALA A 43 -0.46 -3.31 -3.79
N ILE A 44 -1.24 -2.37 -3.28
CA ILE A 44 -0.74 -1.14 -2.63
C ILE A 44 -0.80 -1.38 -1.12
N LYS A 45 0.33 -1.74 -0.52
CA LYS A 45 0.42 -1.99 0.91
C LYS A 45 0.57 -0.68 1.66
N MET A 46 -0.27 -0.48 2.66
CA MET A 46 -0.18 0.66 3.56
C MET A 46 -0.77 0.34 4.93
N HIS A 47 -0.45 1.17 5.93
CA HIS A 47 -1.06 1.12 7.24
C HIS A 47 -2.32 1.99 7.26
N PHE A 48 -3.47 1.40 7.61
CA PHE A 48 -4.76 2.11 7.63
C PHE A 48 -5.02 2.93 8.90
N GLY A 49 -4.13 2.86 9.89
CA GLY A 49 -4.29 3.50 11.21
C GLY A 49 -5.08 2.63 12.18
N GLU A 50 -4.74 2.71 13.45
CA GLU A 50 -5.58 2.20 14.55
C GLU A 50 -6.69 3.22 14.85
N PRO A 51 -7.85 2.79 15.37
CA PRO A 51 -8.89 3.71 15.83
C PRO A 51 -8.32 4.74 16.83
N GLY A 52 -8.53 6.03 16.55
CA GLY A 52 -8.01 7.13 17.36
C GLY A 52 -6.55 7.54 17.08
N ASN A 53 -5.81 6.80 16.29
CA ASN A 53 -4.48 7.22 15.84
C ASN A 53 -4.60 8.11 14.60
N MET A 54 -3.92 9.26 14.62
CA MET A 54 -3.88 10.21 13.50
C MET A 54 -2.56 10.16 12.69
N ALA A 55 -1.59 9.35 13.14
CA ALA A 55 -0.28 9.23 12.51
C ALA A 55 -0.27 8.12 11.45
N TYR A 56 -1.03 8.32 10.37
CA TYR A 56 -1.05 7.46 9.19
C TYR A 56 -1.14 8.29 7.91
N LEU A 57 -0.75 7.72 6.78
CA LEU A 57 -0.90 8.37 5.48
C LEU A 57 -2.39 8.53 5.13
N ARG A 58 -2.77 9.71 4.68
CA ARG A 58 -4.17 10.02 4.34
C ARG A 58 -4.63 9.26 3.09
N PRO A 59 -5.94 8.95 2.96
CA PRO A 59 -6.51 8.29 1.78
C PRO A 59 -6.17 8.94 0.44
N ASN A 60 -5.95 10.26 0.43
CA ASN A 60 -5.55 11.01 -0.77
C ASN A 60 -4.24 10.50 -1.40
N TRP A 61 -3.28 10.07 -0.58
CA TRP A 61 -2.03 9.49 -1.09
C TRP A 61 -2.27 8.14 -1.76
N ALA A 62 -3.09 7.29 -1.13
CA ALA A 62 -3.51 6.02 -1.69
C ALA A 62 -4.25 6.21 -3.02
N LYS A 63 -5.16 7.19 -3.08
CA LYS A 63 -5.87 7.54 -4.32
C LYS A 63 -4.91 7.93 -5.43
N THR A 64 -3.92 8.77 -5.15
CA THR A 64 -2.94 9.19 -6.15
C THR A 64 -2.21 7.99 -6.76
N VAL A 65 -1.77 7.05 -5.92
CA VAL A 65 -1.09 5.83 -6.37
C VAL A 65 -2.04 4.92 -7.15
N ALA A 66 -3.27 4.72 -6.65
CA ALA A 66 -4.28 3.91 -7.33
C ALA A 66 -4.65 4.47 -8.72
N ASP A 67 -4.79 5.79 -8.83
CA ASP A 67 -5.07 6.45 -10.11
C ASP A 67 -3.91 6.28 -11.10
N LEU A 68 -2.66 6.36 -10.64
CA LEU A 68 -1.48 6.08 -11.48
C LEU A 68 -1.45 4.63 -11.98
N VAL A 69 -1.71 3.66 -11.11
CA VAL A 69 -1.81 2.25 -11.49
C VAL A 69 -2.88 2.05 -12.57
N LYS A 70 -4.08 2.61 -12.34
CA LYS A 70 -5.19 2.51 -13.31
C LYS A 70 -4.86 3.18 -14.64
N SER A 71 -4.15 4.30 -14.64
CA SER A 71 -3.73 4.99 -15.86
C SER A 71 -2.79 4.16 -16.73
N GLN A 72 -2.18 3.13 -16.17
CA GLN A 72 -1.31 2.15 -16.84
C GLN A 72 -2.02 0.80 -17.08
N GLY A 73 -3.35 0.75 -16.97
CA GLY A 73 -4.15 -0.47 -17.20
C GLY A 73 -4.15 -1.46 -16.02
N GLY A 74 -3.50 -1.14 -14.90
CA GLY A 74 -3.43 -2.00 -13.73
C GLY A 74 -4.72 -2.03 -12.91
N LYS A 75 -4.89 -3.07 -12.11
CA LYS A 75 -6.02 -3.32 -11.21
C LYS A 75 -5.56 -3.17 -9.75
N PRO A 76 -5.58 -1.94 -9.19
CA PRO A 76 -5.09 -1.71 -7.84
C PRO A 76 -6.07 -2.19 -6.78
N PHE A 77 -5.53 -2.64 -5.66
CA PHE A 77 -6.23 -2.79 -4.39
C PHE A 77 -5.33 -2.33 -3.24
N LEU A 78 -5.94 -1.78 -2.19
CA LEU A 78 -5.22 -1.47 -0.96
C LEU A 78 -5.16 -2.71 -0.08
N THR A 79 -4.05 -2.88 0.63
CA THR A 79 -3.87 -4.04 1.49
C THR A 79 -3.01 -3.74 2.72
N ASP A 80 -3.25 -4.51 3.76
CA ASP A 80 -2.41 -4.71 4.94
C ASP A 80 -2.68 -6.12 5.48
N CYS A 81 -1.88 -6.57 6.43
CA CYS A 81 -2.13 -7.80 7.19
C CYS A 81 -2.69 -7.46 8.58
N ASN A 82 -3.43 -8.41 9.18
CA ASN A 82 -3.91 -8.29 10.55
C ASN A 82 -2.74 -8.20 11.53
N THR A 83 -2.97 -7.52 12.67
CA THR A 83 -1.93 -7.32 13.67
C THR A 83 -1.77 -8.53 14.58
N LEU A 84 -0.53 -8.79 14.99
CA LEU A 84 -0.25 -9.83 16.01
C LEU A 84 -0.69 -9.39 17.40
N TYR A 85 -0.60 -8.10 17.70
CA TYR A 85 -1.05 -7.53 18.98
C TYR A 85 -2.57 -7.37 19.02
N ILE A 86 -3.12 -7.24 20.22
CA ILE A 86 -4.54 -6.96 20.43
C ILE A 86 -4.82 -5.49 20.11
N GLY A 87 -5.73 -5.24 19.18
CA GLY A 87 -6.12 -3.91 18.71
C GLY A 87 -7.30 -3.98 17.75
N GLY A 88 -7.65 -2.85 17.16
CA GLY A 88 -8.77 -2.73 16.20
C GLY A 88 -8.50 -3.34 14.82
N ARG A 89 -7.37 -4.03 14.63
CA ARG A 89 -6.99 -4.66 13.36
C ARG A 89 -6.57 -6.12 13.53
N LYS A 90 -7.14 -6.81 14.53
CA LYS A 90 -6.80 -8.19 14.89
C LYS A 90 -7.40 -9.24 13.94
N ASN A 91 -8.47 -8.90 13.24
CA ASN A 91 -9.15 -9.71 12.23
C ASN A 91 -9.62 -8.82 11.08
N ALA A 92 -9.95 -9.43 9.94
CA ALA A 92 -10.25 -8.66 8.73
C ALA A 92 -11.48 -7.75 8.86
N LEU A 93 -12.49 -8.10 9.67
CA LEU A 93 -13.70 -7.29 9.80
C LEU A 93 -13.39 -6.01 10.58
N ASP A 94 -12.78 -6.14 11.77
CA ASP A 94 -12.38 -4.99 12.59
C ASP A 94 -11.32 -4.15 11.86
N HIS A 95 -10.43 -4.80 11.11
CA HIS A 95 -9.41 -4.12 10.31
C HIS A 95 -10.03 -3.26 9.19
N LEU A 96 -11.02 -3.80 8.47
CA LEU A 96 -11.76 -3.04 7.46
C LEU A 96 -12.55 -1.90 8.11
N GLU A 97 -13.16 -2.11 9.27
CA GLU A 97 -13.85 -1.06 9.99
C GLU A 97 -12.90 0.06 10.41
N SER A 98 -11.72 -0.28 10.95
CA SER A 98 -10.66 0.70 11.24
C SER A 98 -10.27 1.50 10.00
N ALA A 99 -10.11 0.84 8.85
CA ALA A 99 -9.81 1.52 7.60
C ALA A 99 -10.93 2.48 7.18
N TYR A 100 -12.20 2.07 7.30
CA TYR A 100 -13.36 2.89 6.92
C TYR A 100 -13.53 4.11 7.83
N VAL A 101 -13.38 3.94 9.14
CA VAL A 101 -13.40 5.05 10.12
C VAL A 101 -12.30 6.06 9.83
N ASN A 102 -11.12 5.59 9.39
CA ASN A 102 -9.99 6.43 9.01
C ASN A 102 -10.10 6.98 7.56
N GLY A 103 -11.24 6.76 6.90
CA GLY A 103 -11.58 7.34 5.61
C GLY A 103 -11.10 6.57 4.38
N PHE A 104 -10.54 5.36 4.54
CA PHE A 104 -10.17 4.50 3.43
C PHE A 104 -11.39 3.70 2.96
N THR A 105 -11.99 4.14 1.86
CA THR A 105 -13.12 3.47 1.23
C THR A 105 -12.89 3.38 -0.28
N PRO A 106 -13.58 2.49 -1.01
CA PRO A 106 -13.50 2.47 -2.47
C PRO A 106 -13.83 3.81 -3.13
N TYR A 107 -14.68 4.62 -2.48
CA TYR A 107 -15.05 5.96 -2.98
C TYR A 107 -13.95 6.99 -2.77
N SER A 108 -13.28 6.97 -1.61
CA SER A 108 -12.22 7.94 -1.28
C SER A 108 -10.88 7.61 -1.94
N THR A 109 -10.58 6.31 -2.12
CA THR A 109 -9.29 5.84 -2.63
C THR A 109 -9.34 5.38 -4.08
N GLY A 110 -10.54 5.15 -4.61
CA GLY A 110 -10.73 4.67 -5.98
C GLY A 110 -10.45 3.18 -6.19
N CYS A 111 -10.13 2.39 -5.16
CA CYS A 111 -9.94 0.95 -5.26
C CYS A 111 -10.42 0.23 -3.99
N HIS A 112 -10.61 -1.08 -4.09
CA HIS A 112 -11.08 -1.89 -2.97
C HIS A 112 -9.96 -2.17 -1.98
N ILE A 113 -10.34 -2.58 -0.76
CA ILE A 113 -9.43 -3.04 0.29
C ILE A 113 -9.55 -4.55 0.43
N ILE A 114 -8.43 -5.24 0.47
CA ILE A 114 -8.32 -6.68 0.75
C ILE A 114 -7.34 -6.86 1.90
N ILE A 115 -7.78 -7.49 3.00
CA ILE A 115 -6.88 -7.85 4.09
C ILE A 115 -6.15 -9.13 3.67
N ALA A 116 -4.83 -9.01 3.51
CA ALA A 116 -4.05 -9.96 2.73
C ALA A 116 -3.91 -11.35 3.36
N ASP A 117 -3.99 -11.45 4.68
CA ASP A 117 -3.83 -12.69 5.45
C ASP A 117 -5.16 -13.29 5.92
N GLY A 118 -6.26 -12.88 5.26
CA GLY A 118 -7.59 -13.45 5.44
C GLY A 118 -8.29 -13.03 6.74
N LEU A 119 -9.42 -13.71 7.02
CA LEU A 119 -10.32 -13.32 8.11
C LEU A 119 -9.65 -13.30 9.49
N LYS A 120 -8.76 -14.26 9.75
CA LYS A 120 -8.15 -14.48 11.09
C LYS A 120 -6.66 -14.20 11.13
N GLY A 121 -6.05 -13.71 10.05
CA GLY A 121 -4.62 -13.47 9.99
C GLY A 121 -3.76 -14.73 9.85
N ASN A 122 -4.28 -15.75 9.20
CA ASN A 122 -3.59 -17.04 9.02
C ASN A 122 -3.63 -17.57 7.57
N ASP A 123 -4.09 -16.77 6.63
CA ASP A 123 -4.01 -17.08 5.20
C ASP A 123 -2.71 -16.50 4.64
N GLU A 124 -1.63 -17.29 4.76
CA GLU A 124 -0.28 -16.87 4.46
C GLU A 124 0.48 -17.89 3.59
N VAL A 125 1.49 -17.41 2.88
CA VAL A 125 2.44 -18.23 2.12
C VAL A 125 3.81 -18.09 2.76
N SER A 126 4.45 -19.24 3.03
CA SER A 126 5.84 -19.27 3.46
C SER A 126 6.78 -19.09 2.27
N VAL A 127 7.64 -18.10 2.35
CA VAL A 127 8.64 -17.78 1.32
C VAL A 127 10.03 -17.94 1.91
N PRO A 128 10.93 -18.74 1.28
CA PRO A 128 12.32 -18.88 1.73
C PRO A 128 13.06 -17.54 1.71
N VAL A 129 13.86 -17.27 2.75
CA VAL A 129 14.77 -16.12 2.81
C VAL A 129 16.19 -16.60 2.57
N GLU A 130 16.63 -16.51 1.31
CA GLU A 130 17.98 -16.89 0.92
C GLU A 130 19.02 -15.99 1.60
N GLY A 131 20.06 -16.59 2.17
CA GLY A 131 21.12 -15.87 2.88
C GLY A 131 20.71 -15.26 4.21
N GLY A 132 19.49 -15.45 4.67
CA GLY A 132 19.02 -14.97 5.95
C GLY A 132 19.82 -15.60 7.10
N GLU A 133 20.40 -14.79 7.99
CA GLU A 133 21.13 -15.28 9.16
C GLU A 133 20.18 -15.79 10.25
N TYR A 134 19.20 -14.99 10.63
CA TYR A 134 18.26 -15.27 11.73
C TYR A 134 16.90 -15.79 11.23
N VAL A 135 16.44 -15.32 10.08
CA VAL A 135 15.15 -15.68 9.48
C VAL A 135 15.39 -16.51 8.24
N LYS A 136 14.86 -17.73 8.22
CA LYS A 136 14.98 -18.67 7.08
C LYS A 136 13.74 -18.66 6.20
N GLU A 137 12.61 -18.18 6.71
CA GLU A 137 11.32 -18.16 6.06
C GLU A 137 10.55 -16.92 6.46
N ALA A 138 9.91 -16.27 5.49
CA ALA A 138 8.99 -15.15 5.69
C ALA A 138 7.56 -15.58 5.37
N LYS A 139 6.62 -15.22 6.24
CA LYS A 139 5.18 -15.43 6.03
C LYS A 139 4.57 -14.20 5.39
N ILE A 140 4.05 -14.37 4.20
CA ILE A 140 3.47 -13.30 3.39
C ILE A 140 1.98 -13.57 3.20
N GLY A 141 1.13 -12.56 3.44
CA GLY A 141 -0.31 -12.68 3.26
C GLY A 141 -0.68 -13.11 1.82
N ARG A 142 -1.63 -14.03 1.69
CA ARG A 142 -2.02 -14.67 0.42
C ARG A 142 -2.30 -13.64 -0.68
N ALA A 143 -3.11 -12.62 -0.41
CA ALA A 143 -3.49 -11.66 -1.45
C ALA A 143 -2.30 -10.83 -1.97
N VAL A 144 -1.23 -10.65 -1.17
CA VAL A 144 0.02 -10.03 -1.64
C VAL A 144 0.76 -10.97 -2.57
N MET A 145 0.78 -12.27 -2.26
CA MET A 145 1.43 -13.28 -3.13
C MET A 145 0.68 -13.52 -4.44
N ASP A 146 -0.63 -13.29 -4.44
CA ASP A 146 -1.46 -13.41 -5.66
C ASP A 146 -1.39 -12.18 -6.56
N ALA A 147 -0.81 -11.07 -6.06
CA ALA A 147 -0.60 -9.87 -6.86
C ALA A 147 0.62 -9.99 -7.78
N ASP A 148 0.53 -9.37 -8.97
CA ASP A 148 1.62 -9.34 -9.94
C ASP A 148 2.66 -8.26 -9.61
N VAL A 149 2.20 -7.15 -8.98
CA VAL A 149 3.03 -6.00 -8.63
C VAL A 149 2.75 -5.58 -7.19
N PHE A 150 3.79 -5.25 -6.46
CA PHE A 150 3.71 -4.76 -5.08
C PHE A 150 4.24 -3.34 -4.97
N VAL A 151 3.43 -2.44 -4.39
CA VAL A 151 3.80 -1.05 -4.09
C VAL A 151 3.67 -0.83 -2.59
N SER A 152 4.76 -0.47 -1.92
CA SER A 152 4.74 -0.11 -0.50
C SER A 152 4.57 1.40 -0.34
N LEU A 153 3.46 1.82 0.25
CA LEU A 153 3.14 3.21 0.58
C LEU A 153 3.24 3.37 2.10
N THR A 154 4.41 3.83 2.55
CA THR A 154 4.81 3.75 3.96
C THR A 154 5.18 5.11 4.52
N HIS A 155 4.92 5.32 5.80
CA HIS A 155 5.54 6.37 6.61
C HIS A 155 6.34 5.74 7.76
N PHE A 156 7.28 6.46 8.34
CA PHE A 156 8.09 6.06 9.49
C PHE A 156 8.41 7.29 10.37
#